data_ae940313bb58a3569ee120988780ea0d
#
_entry.id   ae940313bb58a3569ee120988780ea0d
#
_cell.length_a   1.000
_cell.length_b   1.000
_cell.length_c   1.000
_cell.angle_alpha   90.00
_cell.angle_beta   90.00
_cell.angle_gamma   90.00
#
_symmetry.space_group_name_H-M   'P 1'
#
loop_
_entity.id
_entity.type
_entity.pdbx_description
1 polymer ?
#
loop_
_entity_poly.entity_id
_entity_poly.type
_entity_poly.pdbx_seq_one_letter_code
_entity_poly.pdbx_strand_id
1 'polypeptide(L)'
;MSDIYLQHLMTIIVSVFLRGYRGKTVDFSITSQHHRTTVAYFLNHGKWNDSALQKALKSSIVELIYQEARSSGQPIFCIVDDTIASHIKPSSQDLHPIEAAYFHQSHLKGRQDYGHQVVSVMLSCNGITLNYAVILYDKTKSKIKIVQDIATELPEAPVISYFLCDSWYTSAGIMKSFLEKGFYTIGNRILYPMGIRQKASELALRIRKSDPNVSLVTVDKRRFYVYRYEGNLNKISNAVVLLSYPEECFGNPKALRVFISTNVSLSTQEILDSYAKRWSIELFFRQSKQKLGLDKYQIRSSQGIQRYWLIMSFTHYLCCVCKGNHCTFEEGYFYLQKQLKEERITAIYRLIQHGASLEEVLTIAG
;
A
#
# COMPACT_ATOMS: atom_id res chain seq x y z
N MET A 1 8.25 -24.73 4.11
CA MET A 1 6.80 -24.94 4.24
C MET A 1 6.55 -26.40 3.85
N SER A 2 5.69 -27.15 4.56
CA SER A 2 5.32 -28.50 4.10
C SER A 2 4.44 -28.43 2.86
N ASP A 3 4.41 -29.50 2.05
CA ASP A 3 3.62 -29.56 0.82
C ASP A 3 2.13 -29.28 1.05
N ILE A 4 1.58 -29.79 2.15
CA ILE A 4 0.18 -29.55 2.55
C ILE A 4 -0.09 -28.04 2.75
N TYR A 5 0.79 -27.34 3.44
CA TYR A 5 0.62 -25.90 3.65
C TYR A 5 0.84 -25.08 2.38
N LEU A 6 1.72 -25.54 1.49
CA LEU A 6 1.88 -24.94 0.16
C LEU A 6 0.61 -25.11 -0.66
N GLN A 7 -0.02 -26.29 -0.63
CA GLN A 7 -1.31 -26.55 -1.29
C GLN A 7 -2.41 -25.63 -0.77
N HIS A 8 -2.51 -25.41 0.55
CA HIS A 8 -3.52 -24.49 1.11
C HIS A 8 -3.27 -23.04 0.71
N LEU A 9 -2.01 -22.61 0.69
CA LEU A 9 -1.63 -21.28 0.20
C LEU A 9 -2.03 -21.12 -1.26
N MET A 10 -1.68 -22.08 -2.11
CA MET A 10 -2.04 -22.07 -3.54
C MET A 10 -3.56 -22.11 -3.74
N THR A 11 -4.29 -22.88 -2.92
CA THR A 11 -5.76 -22.90 -2.94
C THR A 11 -6.35 -21.50 -2.77
N ILE A 12 -5.86 -20.72 -1.82
CA ILE A 12 -6.34 -19.35 -1.59
C ILE A 12 -6.02 -18.48 -2.80
N ILE A 13 -4.78 -18.52 -3.31
CA ILE A 13 -4.34 -17.69 -4.44
C ILE A 13 -5.15 -18.03 -5.70
N VAL A 14 -5.26 -19.31 -6.06
CA VAL A 14 -6.01 -19.75 -7.23
C VAL A 14 -7.49 -19.40 -7.14
N SER A 15 -8.08 -19.54 -5.94
CA SER A 15 -9.48 -19.17 -5.72
C SER A 15 -9.75 -17.68 -5.96
N VAL A 16 -8.81 -16.81 -5.55
CA VAL A 16 -8.91 -15.37 -5.80
C VAL A 16 -8.97 -15.07 -7.29
N PHE A 17 -8.17 -15.75 -8.11
CA PHE A 17 -8.17 -15.55 -9.57
C PHE A 17 -9.40 -16.16 -10.26
N LEU A 18 -9.81 -17.36 -9.86
CA LEU A 18 -10.89 -18.06 -10.57
C LEU A 18 -12.28 -17.56 -10.17
N ARG A 19 -12.50 -17.19 -8.91
CA ARG A 19 -13.82 -16.84 -8.38
C ARG A 19 -13.92 -15.45 -7.77
N GLY A 20 -12.79 -14.78 -7.57
CA GLY A 20 -12.71 -13.60 -6.74
C GLY A 20 -12.91 -13.94 -5.26
N TYR A 21 -12.52 -13.03 -4.37
CA TYR A 21 -12.72 -13.22 -2.93
C TYR A 21 -14.03 -12.57 -2.47
N ARG A 22 -14.98 -13.38 -2.02
CA ARG A 22 -16.31 -12.92 -1.58
C ARG A 22 -16.43 -12.79 -0.06
N GLY A 23 -15.35 -12.98 0.69
CA GLY A 23 -15.30 -12.74 2.13
C GLY A 23 -15.46 -13.97 3.01
N LYS A 24 -15.62 -15.17 2.46
CA LYS A 24 -15.82 -16.42 3.23
C LYS A 24 -14.77 -17.46 2.87
N THR A 25 -14.31 -18.21 3.88
CA THR A 25 -13.39 -19.35 3.66
C THR A 25 -14.00 -20.46 2.80
N VAL A 26 -15.35 -20.55 2.73
CA VAL A 26 -16.04 -21.47 1.83
C VAL A 26 -15.76 -21.15 0.35
N ASP A 27 -15.51 -19.89 0.01
CA ASP A 27 -15.20 -19.49 -1.37
C ASP A 27 -13.88 -20.13 -1.86
N PHE A 28 -12.93 -20.36 -0.93
CA PHE A 28 -11.68 -21.06 -1.22
C PHE A 28 -11.86 -22.58 -1.34
N SER A 29 -12.75 -23.17 -0.56
CA SER A 29 -12.98 -24.61 -0.60
C SER A 29 -13.69 -25.08 -1.87
N ILE A 30 -14.42 -24.21 -2.56
CA ILE A 30 -15.11 -24.55 -3.81
C ILE A 30 -14.12 -24.85 -4.95
N THR A 31 -12.91 -24.24 -4.93
CA THR A 31 -11.87 -24.45 -5.93
C THR A 31 -10.85 -25.52 -5.57
N SER A 32 -11.08 -26.22 -4.45
CA SER A 32 -10.18 -27.25 -3.93
C SER A 32 -10.95 -28.43 -3.37
N GLN A 33 -10.27 -29.56 -3.20
CA GLN A 33 -10.83 -30.74 -2.52
C GLN A 33 -10.86 -30.58 -1.00
N HIS A 34 -10.42 -29.43 -0.45
CA HIS A 34 -10.35 -29.22 0.97
C HIS A 34 -11.65 -28.64 1.52
N HIS A 35 -12.10 -29.19 2.65
CA HIS A 35 -13.24 -28.62 3.37
C HIS A 35 -12.93 -27.20 3.89
N ARG A 36 -13.95 -26.34 3.95
CA ARG A 36 -13.82 -24.93 4.42
C ARG A 36 -13.12 -24.79 5.78
N THR A 37 -13.31 -25.74 6.68
CA THR A 37 -12.68 -25.75 8.01
C THR A 37 -11.17 -25.95 7.93
N THR A 38 -10.67 -26.68 6.93
CA THR A 38 -9.24 -26.88 6.71
C THR A 38 -8.56 -25.58 6.32
N VAL A 39 -9.17 -24.80 5.41
CA VAL A 39 -8.65 -23.49 5.01
C VAL A 39 -8.73 -22.48 6.16
N ALA A 40 -9.84 -22.51 6.92
CA ALA A 40 -9.97 -21.68 8.11
C ALA A 40 -8.91 -22.04 9.17
N TYR A 41 -8.66 -23.34 9.41
CA TYR A 41 -7.63 -23.81 10.32
C TYR A 41 -6.23 -23.40 9.88
N PHE A 42 -5.92 -23.51 8.57
CA PHE A 42 -4.64 -23.10 8.01
C PHE A 42 -4.35 -21.62 8.31
N LEU A 43 -5.34 -20.73 8.14
CA LEU A 43 -5.18 -19.31 8.42
C LEU A 43 -5.06 -19.03 9.94
N ASN A 44 -5.92 -19.64 10.77
CA ASN A 44 -6.02 -19.27 12.19
C ASN A 44 -5.06 -20.04 13.09
N HIS A 45 -4.75 -21.31 12.77
CA HIS A 45 -4.05 -22.25 13.66
C HIS A 45 -2.93 -23.04 12.99
N GLY A 46 -2.81 -22.99 11.66
CA GLY A 46 -1.78 -23.74 10.93
C GLY A 46 -0.36 -23.41 11.44
N LYS A 47 0.45 -24.44 11.65
CA LYS A 47 1.84 -24.31 12.13
C LYS A 47 2.82 -24.07 10.97
N TRP A 48 2.54 -23.12 10.09
CA TRP A 48 3.44 -22.73 9.02
C TRP A 48 4.19 -21.44 9.37
N ASN A 49 5.38 -21.29 8.81
CA ASN A 49 6.24 -20.15 9.10
C ASN A 49 5.86 -18.96 8.21
N ASP A 50 4.88 -18.18 8.63
CA ASP A 50 4.42 -16.97 7.96
C ASP A 50 5.50 -15.86 7.97
N SER A 51 6.28 -15.78 9.05
CA SER A 51 7.38 -14.80 9.12
C SER A 51 8.49 -15.09 8.11
N ALA A 52 8.77 -16.37 7.79
CA ALA A 52 9.71 -16.71 6.73
C ALA A 52 9.19 -16.29 5.33
N LEU A 53 7.89 -16.51 5.05
CA LEU A 53 7.28 -16.05 3.81
C LEU A 53 7.32 -14.51 3.71
N GLN A 54 6.99 -13.81 4.80
CA GLN A 54 7.05 -12.36 4.84
C GLN A 54 8.47 -11.82 4.58
N LYS A 55 9.47 -12.43 5.23
CA LYS A 55 10.88 -12.06 5.04
C LYS A 55 11.32 -12.30 3.61
N ALA A 56 10.99 -13.45 3.03
CA ALA A 56 11.34 -13.78 1.65
C ALA A 56 10.70 -12.78 0.66
N LEU A 57 9.40 -12.48 0.82
CA LEU A 57 8.69 -11.50 0.00
C LEU A 57 9.34 -10.11 0.09
N LYS A 58 9.60 -9.62 1.30
CA LYS A 58 10.29 -8.33 1.52
C LYS A 58 11.67 -8.31 0.86
N SER A 59 12.46 -9.39 1.01
CA SER A 59 13.79 -9.50 0.40
C SER A 59 13.72 -9.45 -1.12
N SER A 60 12.82 -10.20 -1.75
CA SER A 60 12.64 -10.20 -3.20
C SER A 60 12.21 -8.83 -3.74
N ILE A 61 11.33 -8.12 -3.02
CA ILE A 61 10.89 -6.77 -3.39
C ILE A 61 12.05 -5.78 -3.29
N VAL A 62 12.82 -5.82 -2.19
CA VAL A 62 13.99 -4.96 -2.01
C VAL A 62 15.02 -5.24 -3.09
N GLU A 63 15.37 -6.50 -3.34
CA GLU A 63 16.34 -6.89 -4.36
C GLU A 63 15.95 -6.32 -5.74
N LEU A 64 14.70 -6.54 -6.17
CA LEU A 64 14.22 -6.08 -7.47
C LEU A 64 14.23 -4.55 -7.57
N ILE A 65 13.68 -3.83 -6.59
CA ILE A 65 13.59 -2.36 -6.60
C ILE A 65 14.97 -1.71 -6.50
N TYR A 66 15.86 -2.25 -5.65
CA TYR A 66 17.21 -1.71 -5.46
C TYR A 66 18.13 -2.02 -6.65
N GLN A 67 17.94 -3.16 -7.30
CA GLN A 67 18.62 -3.47 -8.54
C GLN A 67 18.21 -2.53 -9.67
N GLU A 68 16.88 -2.27 -9.80
CA GLU A 68 16.35 -1.31 -10.76
C GLU A 68 16.91 0.10 -10.51
N ALA A 69 16.99 0.53 -9.26
CA ALA A 69 17.55 1.83 -8.92
C ALA A 69 19.04 1.95 -9.28
N ARG A 70 19.83 0.89 -9.06
CA ARG A 70 21.25 0.87 -9.45
C ARG A 70 21.43 0.90 -10.97
N SER A 71 20.59 0.17 -11.71
CA SER A 71 20.71 0.07 -13.18
C SER A 71 20.20 1.29 -13.91
N SER A 72 19.10 1.89 -13.45
CA SER A 72 18.46 3.04 -14.08
C SER A 72 18.96 4.40 -13.56
N GLY A 73 19.60 4.45 -12.38
CA GLY A 73 19.92 5.69 -11.67
C GLY A 73 18.70 6.44 -11.15
N GLN A 74 17.49 5.86 -11.27
CA GLN A 74 16.25 6.50 -10.84
C GLN A 74 16.01 6.33 -9.33
N PRO A 75 15.39 7.33 -8.67
CA PRO A 75 15.13 7.28 -7.24
C PRO A 75 14.16 6.16 -6.86
N ILE A 76 14.36 5.61 -5.66
CA ILE A 76 13.38 4.77 -5.00
C ILE A 76 12.39 5.68 -4.27
N PHE A 77 11.10 5.41 -4.42
CA PHE A 77 10.02 6.01 -3.64
C PHE A 77 9.51 4.99 -2.63
N CYS A 78 9.72 5.26 -1.34
CA CYS A 78 9.07 4.53 -0.25
C CYS A 78 7.81 5.29 0.14
N ILE A 79 6.63 4.70 -0.10
CA ILE A 79 5.34 5.36 0.02
C ILE A 79 4.58 4.71 1.17
N VAL A 80 4.11 5.52 2.13
CA VAL A 80 3.35 5.04 3.29
C VAL A 80 2.01 5.76 3.37
N ASP A 81 0.98 4.97 3.62
CA ASP A 81 -0.37 5.47 3.91
C ASP A 81 -1.15 4.42 4.69
N ASP A 82 -2.32 4.79 5.22
CA ASP A 82 -3.20 3.84 5.89
C ASP A 82 -4.64 3.88 5.37
N THR A 83 -5.34 2.77 5.55
CA THR A 83 -6.76 2.67 5.20
C THR A 83 -7.51 1.86 6.24
N ILE A 84 -8.83 1.96 6.24
CA ILE A 84 -9.70 1.15 7.10
C ILE A 84 -10.29 0.01 6.26
N ALA A 85 -10.07 -1.23 6.71
CA ALA A 85 -10.80 -2.41 6.29
C ALA A 85 -12.10 -2.46 7.13
N SER A 86 -13.17 -1.90 6.57
CA SER A 86 -14.44 -1.69 7.30
C SER A 86 -15.20 -2.99 7.51
N HIS A 87 -15.73 -3.17 8.71
CA HIS A 87 -16.57 -4.31 9.10
C HIS A 87 -17.82 -3.86 9.84
N ILE A 88 -18.84 -4.71 9.84
CA ILE A 88 -19.99 -4.54 10.73
C ILE A 88 -19.55 -4.96 12.13
N LYS A 89 -19.78 -4.09 13.12
CA LYS A 89 -19.50 -4.44 14.52
C LYS A 89 -20.40 -5.60 14.96
N PRO A 90 -19.84 -6.70 15.49
CA PRO A 90 -20.64 -7.77 16.07
C PRO A 90 -21.52 -7.29 17.21
N SER A 91 -22.59 -8.03 17.49
CA SER A 91 -23.43 -7.79 18.67
C SER A 91 -22.58 -7.79 19.95
N SER A 92 -22.97 -7.01 20.94
CA SER A 92 -22.31 -7.03 22.25
C SER A 92 -22.43 -8.38 22.97
N GLN A 93 -23.36 -9.21 22.55
CA GLN A 93 -23.57 -10.59 23.06
C GLN A 93 -22.73 -11.64 22.31
N ASP A 94 -21.97 -11.25 21.27
CA ASP A 94 -21.11 -12.18 20.52
C ASP A 94 -19.93 -12.63 21.40
N LEU A 95 -19.82 -13.93 21.63
CA LEU A 95 -18.75 -14.55 22.41
C LEU A 95 -17.39 -14.50 21.69
N HIS A 96 -17.40 -14.23 20.38
CA HIS A 96 -16.20 -14.20 19.54
C HIS A 96 -16.09 -12.85 18.83
N PRO A 97 -15.65 -11.78 19.51
CA PRO A 97 -15.44 -10.47 18.88
C PRO A 97 -14.38 -10.56 17.79
N ILE A 98 -14.34 -9.56 16.89
CA ILE A 98 -13.27 -9.44 15.90
C ILE A 98 -12.05 -8.87 16.62
N GLU A 99 -10.97 -9.65 16.70
CA GLU A 99 -9.73 -9.23 17.36
C GLU A 99 -9.09 -8.04 16.64
N ALA A 100 -8.56 -7.08 17.40
CA ALA A 100 -7.90 -5.87 16.91
C ALA A 100 -8.76 -4.97 15.99
N ALA A 101 -10.09 -5.15 15.97
CA ALA A 101 -11.01 -4.25 15.31
C ALA A 101 -11.49 -3.16 16.26
N TYR A 102 -11.46 -1.91 15.80
CA TYR A 102 -11.81 -0.74 16.60
C TYR A 102 -12.62 0.27 15.77
N PHE A 103 -13.18 1.26 16.43
CA PHE A 103 -13.69 2.46 15.76
C PHE A 103 -12.53 3.40 15.41
N HIS A 104 -12.48 3.83 14.17
CA HIS A 104 -11.51 4.77 13.63
C HIS A 104 -12.23 5.94 12.97
N GLN A 105 -11.66 7.15 13.06
CA GLN A 105 -12.18 8.30 12.34
C GLN A 105 -11.89 8.11 10.84
N SER A 106 -12.94 7.98 10.04
CA SER A 106 -12.83 7.92 8.58
C SER A 106 -13.03 9.31 7.99
N HIS A 107 -11.97 9.88 7.42
CA HIS A 107 -12.06 11.15 6.71
C HIS A 107 -12.91 11.04 5.43
N LEU A 108 -12.87 9.89 4.77
CA LEU A 108 -13.67 9.63 3.57
C LEU A 108 -15.17 9.56 3.84
N LYS A 109 -15.56 8.98 4.98
CA LYS A 109 -16.99 8.83 5.37
C LYS A 109 -17.48 9.99 6.24
N GLY A 110 -16.59 10.87 6.71
CA GLY A 110 -16.92 11.94 7.66
C GLY A 110 -17.44 11.47 9.02
N ARG A 111 -17.28 10.16 9.34
CA ARG A 111 -17.79 9.54 10.57
C ARG A 111 -16.85 8.44 11.06
N GLN A 112 -17.13 7.94 12.26
CA GLN A 112 -16.44 6.76 12.77
C GLN A 112 -16.82 5.51 11.95
N ASP A 113 -15.82 4.69 11.66
CA ASP A 113 -15.94 3.45 10.93
C ASP A 113 -15.32 2.33 11.76
N TYR A 114 -16.02 1.19 11.90
CA TYR A 114 -15.55 0.05 12.65
C TYR A 114 -14.79 -0.91 11.74
N GLY A 115 -13.65 -1.37 12.16
CA GLY A 115 -12.85 -2.33 11.40
C GLY A 115 -11.38 -2.33 11.80
N HIS A 116 -10.55 -2.87 10.91
CA HIS A 116 -9.10 -2.91 11.09
C HIS A 116 -8.46 -1.72 10.37
N GLN A 117 -7.55 -1.05 11.04
CA GLN A 117 -6.71 -0.05 10.39
C GLN A 117 -5.44 -0.72 9.85
N VAL A 118 -5.18 -0.47 8.58
CA VAL A 118 -4.12 -1.12 7.79
C VAL A 118 -3.10 -0.06 7.42
N VAL A 119 -1.87 -0.19 7.92
CA VAL A 119 -0.73 0.61 7.47
C VAL A 119 -0.07 -0.15 6.32
N SER A 120 0.06 0.48 5.16
CA SER A 120 0.72 -0.12 4.01
C SER A 120 1.95 0.65 3.58
N VAL A 121 2.90 -0.08 3.03
CA VAL A 121 4.16 0.44 2.50
C VAL A 121 4.36 -0.07 1.08
N MET A 122 4.60 0.85 0.15
CA MET A 122 4.96 0.54 -1.22
C MET A 122 6.41 0.95 -1.49
N LEU A 123 7.12 0.17 -2.29
CA LEU A 123 8.38 0.58 -2.90
C LEU A 123 8.17 0.73 -4.40
N SER A 124 8.65 1.84 -4.95
CA SER A 124 8.53 2.12 -6.38
C SER A 124 9.84 2.66 -6.94
N CYS A 125 10.24 2.20 -8.13
CA CYS A 125 11.37 2.73 -8.88
C CYS A 125 11.12 2.51 -10.38
N ASN A 126 11.36 3.53 -11.19
CA ASN A 126 11.32 3.46 -12.66
C ASN A 126 10.08 2.71 -13.22
N GLY A 127 8.89 3.03 -12.72
CA GLY A 127 7.63 2.40 -13.16
C GLY A 127 7.27 1.08 -12.48
N ILE A 128 8.21 0.41 -11.82
CA ILE A 128 7.93 -0.77 -10.99
C ILE A 128 7.37 -0.31 -9.65
N THR A 129 6.25 -0.86 -9.21
CA THR A 129 5.62 -0.51 -7.93
C THR A 129 5.12 -1.75 -7.22
N LEU A 130 5.67 -2.04 -6.04
CA LEU A 130 5.43 -3.27 -5.30
C LEU A 130 5.00 -2.98 -3.86
N ASN A 131 4.08 -3.77 -3.34
CA ASN A 131 3.67 -3.68 -1.94
C ASN A 131 4.71 -4.38 -1.05
N TYR A 132 5.44 -3.59 -0.26
CA TYR A 132 6.48 -4.07 0.67
C TYR A 132 5.90 -4.63 1.96
N ALA A 133 4.84 -4.01 2.50
CA ALA A 133 4.21 -4.44 3.74
C ALA A 133 2.75 -4.01 3.85
N VAL A 134 1.95 -4.88 4.47
CA VAL A 134 0.60 -4.59 4.97
C VAL A 134 0.58 -4.96 6.44
N ILE A 135 0.36 -3.99 7.33
CA ILE A 135 0.54 -4.12 8.76
C ILE A 135 -0.77 -3.80 9.47
N LEU A 136 -1.22 -4.72 10.33
CA LEU A 136 -2.35 -4.49 11.22
C LEU A 136 -1.97 -3.49 12.31
N TYR A 137 -2.72 -2.41 12.40
CA TYR A 137 -2.62 -1.48 13.52
C TYR A 137 -3.52 -1.95 14.66
N ASP A 138 -2.92 -2.59 15.65
CA ASP A 138 -3.60 -3.19 16.83
C ASP A 138 -3.54 -2.31 18.08
N LYS A 139 -3.00 -1.09 17.96
CA LYS A 139 -2.75 -0.12 19.06
C LYS A 139 -1.65 -0.51 20.04
N THR A 140 -0.97 -1.64 19.88
CA THR A 140 0.19 -2.01 20.72
C THR A 140 1.38 -1.08 20.46
N LYS A 141 1.52 -0.62 19.23
CA LYS A 141 2.51 0.40 18.81
C LYS A 141 1.80 1.55 18.12
N SER A 142 2.33 2.78 18.24
CA SER A 142 1.82 3.89 17.44
C SER A 142 2.14 3.70 15.95
N LYS A 143 1.30 4.24 15.05
CA LYS A 143 1.58 4.22 13.61
C LYS A 143 2.92 4.86 13.26
N ILE A 144 3.32 5.91 13.99
CA ILE A 144 4.63 6.55 13.85
C ILE A 144 5.76 5.55 14.14
N LYS A 145 5.63 4.77 15.23
CA LYS A 145 6.64 3.76 15.58
C LYS A 145 6.69 2.62 14.56
N ILE A 146 5.53 2.18 14.04
CA ILE A 146 5.47 1.18 12.96
C ILE A 146 6.26 1.66 11.74
N VAL A 147 6.08 2.92 11.32
CA VAL A 147 6.78 3.47 10.15
C VAL A 147 8.27 3.68 10.41
N GLN A 148 8.67 4.04 11.64
CA GLN A 148 10.09 4.08 12.02
C GLN A 148 10.74 2.70 12.02
N ASP A 149 10.03 1.66 12.50
CA ASP A 149 10.50 0.27 12.44
C ASP A 149 10.72 -0.16 10.98
N ILE A 150 9.81 0.19 10.06
CA ILE A 150 9.98 -0.02 8.61
C ILE A 150 11.23 0.68 8.06
N ALA A 151 11.44 1.95 8.42
CA ALA A 151 12.65 2.67 8.00
C ALA A 151 13.93 1.95 8.47
N THR A 152 13.90 1.39 9.69
CA THR A 152 15.05 0.64 10.23
C THR A 152 15.29 -0.68 9.49
N GLU A 153 14.23 -1.36 9.05
CA GLU A 153 14.31 -2.61 8.29
C GLU A 153 14.84 -2.42 6.85
N LEU A 154 14.61 -1.27 6.24
CA LEU A 154 15.04 -1.00 4.87
C LEU A 154 16.57 -0.92 4.81
N PRO A 155 17.20 -1.51 3.77
CA PRO A 155 18.60 -1.24 3.46
C PRO A 155 18.81 0.23 3.11
N GLU A 156 20.04 0.68 3.18
CA GLU A 156 20.43 2.01 2.70
C GLU A 156 20.16 2.14 1.19
N ALA A 157 19.58 3.28 0.79
CA ALA A 157 19.23 3.52 -0.60
C ALA A 157 20.50 3.63 -1.47
N PRO A 158 20.55 2.97 -2.62
CA PRO A 158 21.73 2.97 -3.48
C PRO A 158 21.91 4.28 -4.27
N VAL A 159 20.86 5.07 -4.36
CA VAL A 159 20.79 6.39 -5.00
C VAL A 159 19.96 7.34 -4.14
N ILE A 160 20.01 8.64 -4.40
CA ILE A 160 19.13 9.62 -3.75
C ILE A 160 17.69 9.18 -3.94
N SER A 161 16.97 8.97 -2.85
CA SER A 161 15.64 8.38 -2.82
C SER A 161 14.69 9.18 -1.94
N TYR A 162 13.38 8.88 -2.01
CA TYR A 162 12.37 9.69 -1.35
C TYR A 162 11.36 8.86 -0.57
N PHE A 163 11.08 9.32 0.64
CA PHE A 163 9.95 8.86 1.44
C PHE A 163 8.74 9.76 1.19
N LEU A 164 7.64 9.19 0.72
CA LEU A 164 6.40 9.91 0.41
C LEU A 164 5.31 9.56 1.42
N CYS A 165 4.70 10.58 2.02
CA CYS A 165 3.66 10.37 3.02
C CYS A 165 2.66 11.52 3.07
N ASP A 166 1.52 11.26 3.73
CA ASP A 166 0.55 12.30 4.07
C ASP A 166 0.96 13.10 5.32
N SER A 167 0.09 14.02 5.73
CA SER A 167 0.32 14.88 6.91
C SER A 167 0.46 14.11 8.22
N TRP A 168 -0.12 12.92 8.34
CA TRP A 168 -0.07 12.11 9.56
C TRP A 168 1.34 11.58 9.85
N TYR A 169 2.05 11.20 8.78
CA TYR A 169 3.39 10.61 8.89
C TYR A 169 4.53 11.62 8.73
N THR A 170 4.24 12.90 8.46
CA THR A 170 5.25 13.97 8.39
C THR A 170 5.69 14.40 9.78
N SER A 171 6.47 13.58 10.48
CA SER A 171 7.07 13.93 11.78
C SER A 171 8.59 13.97 11.71
N ALA A 172 9.22 14.82 12.49
CA ALA A 172 10.69 14.96 12.50
C ALA A 172 11.40 13.62 12.81
N GLY A 173 10.82 12.79 13.69
CA GLY A 173 11.37 11.48 14.02
C GLY A 173 11.35 10.50 12.85
N ILE A 174 10.23 10.44 12.10
CA ILE A 174 10.13 9.61 10.88
C ILE A 174 11.10 10.12 9.81
N MET A 175 11.12 11.44 9.55
CA MET A 175 12.01 12.04 8.55
C MET A 175 13.48 11.72 8.84
N LYS A 176 13.90 11.77 10.11
CA LYS A 176 15.26 11.40 10.52
C LYS A 176 15.54 9.93 10.25
N SER A 177 14.63 9.02 10.65
CA SER A 177 14.82 7.58 10.43
C SER A 177 14.96 7.21 8.94
N PHE A 178 14.20 7.86 8.06
CA PHE A 178 14.33 7.66 6.62
C PHE A 178 15.58 8.30 6.03
N LEU A 179 15.96 9.49 6.51
CA LEU A 179 17.17 10.16 6.04
C LEU A 179 18.44 9.36 6.37
N GLU A 180 18.49 8.70 7.54
CA GLU A 180 19.57 7.78 7.93
C GLU A 180 19.70 6.58 6.97
N LYS A 181 18.70 6.33 6.14
CA LYS A 181 18.69 5.29 5.09
C LYS A 181 18.81 5.86 3.67
N GLY A 182 19.13 7.14 3.52
CA GLY A 182 19.29 7.79 2.22
C GLY A 182 17.98 8.22 1.55
N PHE A 183 16.85 8.25 2.30
CA PHE A 183 15.56 8.71 1.80
C PHE A 183 15.25 10.12 2.33
N TYR A 184 15.23 11.10 1.45
CA TYR A 184 14.66 12.42 1.75
C TYR A 184 13.14 12.35 1.83
N THR A 185 12.52 13.20 2.66
CA THR A 185 11.06 13.19 2.79
C THR A 185 10.42 14.22 1.88
N ILE A 186 9.37 13.80 1.16
CA ILE A 186 8.40 14.69 0.52
C ILE A 186 7.02 14.35 1.09
N GLY A 187 6.41 15.29 1.80
CA GLY A 187 5.15 15.05 2.49
C GLY A 187 4.19 16.22 2.43
N ASN A 188 2.99 16.01 2.94
CA ASN A 188 1.99 17.07 3.09
C ASN A 188 1.89 17.42 4.57
N ARG A 189 2.13 18.66 4.97
CA ARG A 189 2.02 19.11 6.36
C ARG A 189 1.79 20.63 6.47
N ILE A 190 1.02 21.02 7.50
CA ILE A 190 0.95 22.40 7.98
C ILE A 190 2.09 22.62 8.98
N LEU A 191 3.07 23.45 8.64
CA LEU A 191 4.26 23.74 9.45
C LEU A 191 4.33 25.21 9.84
N TYR A 192 5.06 25.48 10.93
CA TYR A 192 5.44 26.83 11.33
C TYR A 192 6.90 27.07 10.92
N PRO A 193 7.22 28.07 10.09
CA PRO A 193 8.61 28.49 9.86
C PRO A 193 9.30 28.87 11.18
N MET A 194 10.56 28.47 11.35
CA MET A 194 11.35 28.94 12.49
C MET A 194 11.61 30.46 12.35
N GLY A 195 11.47 31.17 13.46
CA GLY A 195 11.70 32.64 13.53
C GLY A 195 10.45 33.49 13.33
N ILE A 196 9.46 33.06 12.54
CA ILE A 196 8.26 33.87 12.31
C ILE A 196 7.05 33.29 13.09
N ARG A 197 7.10 32.07 13.59
CA ARG A 197 6.00 31.34 14.25
C ARG A 197 4.65 31.45 13.53
N GLN A 198 4.70 31.62 12.19
CA GLN A 198 3.53 31.86 11.36
C GLN A 198 3.02 30.53 10.78
N LYS A 199 1.72 30.31 10.85
CA LYS A 199 1.09 29.17 10.20
C LYS A 199 1.20 29.29 8.68
N ALA A 200 1.38 28.17 7.98
CA ALA A 200 1.38 28.16 6.52
C ALA A 200 0.11 28.81 5.92
N SER A 201 -1.05 28.62 6.56
CA SER A 201 -2.30 29.26 6.17
C SER A 201 -2.31 30.79 6.34
N GLU A 202 -1.62 31.33 7.33
CA GLU A 202 -1.50 32.78 7.56
C GLU A 202 -0.50 33.40 6.57
N LEU A 203 0.60 32.70 6.30
CA LEU A 203 1.54 33.11 5.25
C LEU A 203 0.84 33.14 3.88
N ALA A 204 0.06 32.11 3.58
CA ALA A 204 -0.68 31.98 2.33
C ALA A 204 -1.64 33.14 2.04
N LEU A 205 -2.23 33.77 3.06
CA LEU A 205 -3.10 34.93 2.91
C LEU A 205 -2.36 36.20 2.44
N ARG A 206 -1.04 36.25 2.59
CA ARG A 206 -0.22 37.42 2.22
C ARG A 206 0.44 37.28 0.85
N ILE A 207 0.45 36.06 0.28
CA ILE A 207 1.09 35.76 -1.00
C ILE A 207 0.27 36.37 -2.15
N ARG A 208 0.94 37.02 -3.08
CA ARG A 208 0.39 37.54 -4.32
C ARG A 208 0.96 36.79 -5.51
N LYS A 209 0.21 36.72 -6.61
CA LYS A 209 0.70 36.09 -7.87
C LYS A 209 1.99 36.73 -8.42
N SER A 210 2.21 38.00 -8.11
CA SER A 210 3.41 38.76 -8.52
C SER A 210 4.61 38.56 -7.58
N ASP A 211 4.49 37.78 -6.51
CA ASP A 211 5.59 37.48 -5.60
C ASP A 211 6.69 36.71 -6.37
N PRO A 212 7.99 37.10 -6.25
CA PRO A 212 9.09 36.45 -6.96
C PRO A 212 9.27 34.98 -6.59
N ASN A 213 8.78 34.57 -5.41
CA ASN A 213 8.80 33.17 -4.96
C ASN A 213 7.58 32.35 -5.44
N VAL A 214 6.67 32.96 -6.22
CA VAL A 214 5.53 32.27 -6.82
C VAL A 214 5.86 31.87 -8.25
N SER A 215 5.70 30.60 -8.54
CA SER A 215 5.83 30.05 -9.88
C SER A 215 4.54 29.35 -10.30
N LEU A 216 4.31 29.30 -11.62
CA LEU A 216 3.23 28.51 -12.20
C LEU A 216 3.81 27.20 -12.68
N VAL A 217 3.31 26.10 -12.14
CA VAL A 217 3.77 24.73 -12.43
C VAL A 217 2.62 23.88 -12.96
N THR A 218 2.94 22.84 -13.71
CA THR A 218 1.94 21.89 -14.26
C THR A 218 2.20 20.49 -13.72
N VAL A 219 1.21 19.90 -13.07
CA VAL A 219 1.25 18.51 -12.58
C VAL A 219 0.03 17.78 -13.14
N ASP A 220 0.21 16.65 -13.79
CA ASP A 220 -0.88 15.85 -14.39
C ASP A 220 -1.85 16.69 -15.22
N LYS A 221 -1.33 17.57 -16.09
CA LYS A 221 -2.07 18.48 -16.98
C LYS A 221 -2.87 19.58 -16.26
N ARG A 222 -2.74 19.76 -14.95
CA ARG A 222 -3.34 20.83 -14.16
C ARG A 222 -2.31 21.86 -13.77
N ARG A 223 -2.71 23.13 -13.79
CA ARG A 223 -1.83 24.26 -13.47
C ARG A 223 -2.04 24.70 -12.03
N PHE A 224 -0.93 25.03 -11.35
CA PHE A 224 -0.91 25.44 -9.95
C PHE A 224 0.00 26.65 -9.77
N TYR A 225 -0.46 27.67 -9.05
CA TYR A 225 0.41 28.69 -8.48
C TYR A 225 1.02 28.16 -7.20
N VAL A 226 2.34 28.17 -7.11
CA VAL A 226 3.09 27.60 -5.99
C VAL A 226 4.08 28.61 -5.47
N TYR A 227 3.92 29.00 -4.20
CA TYR A 227 4.90 29.77 -3.47
C TYR A 227 5.92 28.83 -2.82
N ARG A 228 7.20 29.10 -3.05
CA ARG A 228 8.32 28.34 -2.47
C ARG A 228 8.93 29.12 -1.30
N TYR A 229 8.93 28.53 -0.14
CA TYR A 229 9.69 28.92 1.04
C TYR A 229 10.84 27.95 1.22
N GLU A 230 12.03 28.45 1.50
CA GLU A 230 13.20 27.64 1.85
C GLU A 230 13.83 28.17 3.14
N GLY A 231 14.07 27.30 4.10
CA GLY A 231 14.64 27.68 5.37
C GLY A 231 14.40 26.67 6.49
N ASN A 232 14.81 27.06 7.69
CA ASN A 232 14.65 26.23 8.88
C ASN A 232 13.19 26.20 9.35
N LEU A 233 12.74 25.02 9.72
CA LEU A 233 11.45 24.79 10.35
C LEU A 233 11.64 24.30 11.80
N ASN A 234 10.56 24.32 12.60
CA ASN A 234 10.62 23.76 13.93
C ASN A 234 11.03 22.27 13.87
N LYS A 235 12.15 21.91 14.48
CA LYS A 235 12.75 20.56 14.51
C LYS A 235 13.24 20.00 13.16
N ILE A 236 13.27 20.80 12.11
CA ILE A 236 13.79 20.40 10.80
C ILE A 236 14.66 21.54 10.30
N SER A 237 15.96 21.28 10.16
CA SER A 237 16.88 22.23 9.56
C SER A 237 16.77 22.17 8.05
N ASN A 238 16.77 23.34 7.43
CA ASN A 238 16.80 23.54 5.99
C ASN A 238 15.83 22.62 5.18
N ALA A 239 14.62 23.10 4.98
CA ALA A 239 13.59 22.41 4.20
C ALA A 239 12.92 23.37 3.23
N VAL A 240 12.35 22.82 2.18
CA VAL A 240 11.45 23.53 1.26
C VAL A 240 10.02 23.32 1.70
N VAL A 241 9.24 24.39 1.78
CA VAL A 241 7.78 24.35 1.93
C VAL A 241 7.14 24.97 0.70
N LEU A 242 6.21 24.24 0.09
CA LEU A 242 5.45 24.70 -1.04
C LEU A 242 3.99 24.98 -0.60
N LEU A 243 3.51 26.19 -0.88
CA LEU A 243 2.12 26.58 -0.71
C LEU A 243 1.46 26.60 -2.08
N SER A 244 0.66 25.58 -2.37
CA SER A 244 0.13 25.32 -3.71
C SER A 244 -1.37 25.59 -3.79
N TYR A 245 -1.79 26.28 -4.83
CA TYR A 245 -3.18 26.51 -5.18
C TYR A 245 -3.44 26.09 -6.63
N PRO A 246 -4.55 25.42 -6.95
CA PRO A 246 -5.03 25.34 -8.31
C PRO A 246 -5.12 26.76 -8.93
N GLU A 247 -4.80 26.90 -10.22
CA GLU A 247 -4.74 28.22 -10.87
C GLU A 247 -6.03 29.01 -10.72
N GLU A 248 -7.17 28.34 -10.84
CA GLU A 248 -8.51 28.93 -10.72
C GLU A 248 -8.92 29.27 -9.29
N CYS A 249 -8.23 28.70 -8.29
CA CYS A 249 -8.55 28.84 -6.88
C CYS A 249 -7.47 29.58 -6.08
N PHE A 250 -6.60 30.35 -6.75
CA PHE A 250 -5.54 31.08 -6.06
C PHE A 250 -6.10 32.04 -4.99
N GLY A 251 -5.54 31.94 -3.77
CA GLY A 251 -5.97 32.74 -2.62
C GLY A 251 -7.16 32.16 -1.86
N ASN A 252 -7.80 31.07 -2.32
CA ASN A 252 -8.85 30.40 -1.58
C ASN A 252 -8.23 29.49 -0.49
N PRO A 253 -8.43 29.77 0.84
CA PRO A 253 -7.82 28.98 1.90
C PRO A 253 -8.21 27.49 1.89
N LYS A 254 -9.41 27.17 1.39
CA LYS A 254 -9.90 25.79 1.28
C LYS A 254 -9.19 24.97 0.19
N ALA A 255 -8.64 25.64 -0.80
CA ALA A 255 -7.92 25.03 -1.91
C ALA A 255 -6.41 24.90 -1.65
N LEU A 256 -5.91 25.54 -0.58
CA LEU A 256 -4.49 25.48 -0.19
C LEU A 256 -4.05 24.04 0.09
N ARG A 257 -2.94 23.65 -0.55
CA ARG A 257 -2.19 22.45 -0.23
C ARG A 257 -0.76 22.83 0.15
N VAL A 258 -0.26 22.24 1.21
CA VAL A 258 1.07 22.54 1.76
C VAL A 258 1.94 21.30 1.65
N PHE A 259 3.07 21.39 0.96
CA PHE A 259 4.03 20.32 0.83
C PHE A 259 5.33 20.67 1.52
N ILE A 260 6.06 19.66 1.96
CA ILE A 260 7.40 19.78 2.50
C ILE A 260 8.35 18.87 1.74
N SER A 261 9.58 19.35 1.50
CA SER A 261 10.70 18.53 1.06
C SER A 261 11.90 18.77 1.96
N THR A 262 12.53 17.70 2.43
CA THR A 262 13.83 17.78 3.13
C THR A 262 15.01 17.78 2.16
N ASN A 263 14.79 17.53 0.86
CA ASN A 263 15.78 17.77 -0.18
C ASN A 263 15.55 19.16 -0.78
N VAL A 264 16.42 20.10 -0.43
CA VAL A 264 16.32 21.50 -0.89
C VAL A 264 16.84 21.72 -2.31
N SER A 265 17.58 20.75 -2.86
CA SER A 265 18.12 20.86 -4.24
C SER A 265 17.05 20.63 -5.30
N LEU A 266 15.90 20.04 -4.94
CA LEU A 266 14.81 19.84 -5.88
C LEU A 266 14.12 21.16 -6.25
N SER A 267 13.82 21.33 -7.53
CA SER A 267 12.92 22.37 -8.00
C SER A 267 11.49 22.18 -7.49
N THR A 268 10.69 23.22 -7.56
CA THR A 268 9.25 23.19 -7.23
C THR A 268 8.51 22.11 -8.04
N GLN A 269 8.83 22.00 -9.34
CA GLN A 269 8.22 21.02 -10.24
C GLN A 269 8.58 19.59 -9.82
N GLU A 270 9.87 19.31 -9.57
CA GLU A 270 10.33 17.97 -9.18
C GLU A 270 9.72 17.50 -7.85
N ILE A 271 9.55 18.40 -6.87
CA ILE A 271 8.89 18.08 -5.60
C ILE A 271 7.44 17.63 -5.84
N LEU A 272 6.70 18.39 -6.66
CA LEU A 272 5.28 18.08 -6.92
C LEU A 272 5.12 16.83 -7.77
N ASP A 273 5.94 16.62 -8.80
CA ASP A 273 5.93 15.42 -9.63
C ASP A 273 6.31 14.18 -8.83
N SER A 274 7.27 14.32 -7.91
CA SER A 274 7.63 13.24 -6.99
C SER A 274 6.49 12.93 -6.02
N TYR A 275 5.84 13.94 -5.45
CA TYR A 275 4.72 13.75 -4.55
C TYR A 275 3.51 13.10 -5.24
N ALA A 276 3.27 13.40 -6.53
CA ALA A 276 2.19 12.79 -7.30
C ALA A 276 2.31 11.25 -7.36
N LYS A 277 3.53 10.70 -7.30
CA LYS A 277 3.77 9.25 -7.26
C LYS A 277 3.17 8.57 -6.01
N ARG A 278 2.87 9.33 -4.95
CA ARG A 278 2.16 8.84 -3.76
C ARG A 278 0.80 8.20 -4.10
N TRP A 279 0.17 8.64 -5.20
CA TRP A 279 -1.11 8.09 -5.65
C TRP A 279 -1.09 6.58 -5.89
N SER A 280 0.06 5.99 -6.13
CA SER A 280 0.19 4.54 -6.35
C SER A 280 -0.28 3.69 -5.15
N ILE A 281 -0.17 4.20 -3.91
CA ILE A 281 -0.67 3.47 -2.73
C ILE A 281 -2.20 3.49 -2.64
N GLU A 282 -2.84 4.57 -3.11
CA GLU A 282 -4.31 4.62 -3.18
C GLU A 282 -4.84 3.67 -4.26
N LEU A 283 -4.10 3.54 -5.37
CA LEU A 283 -4.36 2.53 -6.40
C LEU A 283 -4.22 1.11 -5.83
N PHE A 284 -3.16 0.83 -5.08
CA PHE A 284 -2.98 -0.44 -4.37
C PHE A 284 -4.15 -0.75 -3.44
N PHE A 285 -4.60 0.19 -2.61
CA PHE A 285 -5.76 -0.01 -1.73
C PHE A 285 -7.03 -0.32 -2.53
N ARG A 286 -7.28 0.40 -3.61
CA ARG A 286 -8.44 0.16 -4.48
C ARG A 286 -8.39 -1.24 -5.10
N GLN A 287 -7.28 -1.63 -5.69
CA GLN A 287 -7.07 -2.94 -6.32
C GLN A 287 -7.19 -4.07 -5.29
N SER A 288 -6.56 -3.92 -4.13
CA SER A 288 -6.60 -4.91 -3.05
C SER A 288 -8.01 -5.11 -2.49
N LYS A 289 -8.80 -4.03 -2.32
CA LYS A 289 -10.20 -4.13 -1.90
C LYS A 289 -11.10 -4.75 -2.97
N GLN A 290 -10.90 -4.41 -4.22
CA GLN A 290 -11.75 -4.86 -5.32
C GLN A 290 -11.43 -6.28 -5.80
N LYS A 291 -10.15 -6.64 -5.88
CA LYS A 291 -9.67 -7.88 -6.50
C LYS A 291 -9.17 -8.92 -5.49
N LEU A 292 -8.54 -8.48 -4.40
CA LEU A 292 -7.87 -9.36 -3.45
C LEU A 292 -8.57 -9.46 -2.07
N GLY A 293 -9.66 -8.72 -1.88
CA GLY A 293 -10.50 -8.83 -0.69
C GLY A 293 -9.89 -8.26 0.60
N LEU A 294 -9.08 -7.20 0.53
CA LEU A 294 -8.45 -6.56 1.68
C LEU A 294 -9.42 -6.23 2.84
N ASP A 295 -10.67 -5.93 2.53
CA ASP A 295 -11.72 -5.55 3.48
C ASP A 295 -12.93 -6.51 3.49
N LYS A 296 -12.85 -7.66 2.78
CA LYS A 296 -14.00 -8.57 2.60
C LYS A 296 -13.90 -9.87 3.40
N TYR A 297 -12.80 -10.11 4.10
CA TYR A 297 -12.61 -11.32 4.89
C TYR A 297 -13.61 -11.41 6.06
N GLN A 298 -13.98 -12.63 6.44
CA GLN A 298 -14.79 -12.94 7.62
C GLN A 298 -13.99 -13.70 8.68
N ILE A 299 -12.70 -13.45 8.75
CA ILE A 299 -11.78 -14.00 9.73
C ILE A 299 -11.85 -13.12 10.99
N ARG A 300 -11.91 -13.74 12.18
CA ARG A 300 -12.03 -13.02 13.45
C ARG A 300 -10.72 -12.91 14.22
N SER A 301 -9.77 -13.86 14.04
CA SER A 301 -8.47 -13.82 14.72
C SER A 301 -7.50 -12.86 14.04
N SER A 302 -6.78 -12.09 14.81
CA SER A 302 -5.75 -11.15 14.32
C SER A 302 -4.64 -11.89 13.55
N GLN A 303 -4.25 -13.09 14.01
CA GLN A 303 -3.28 -13.93 13.31
C GLN A 303 -3.78 -14.36 11.94
N GLY A 304 -5.02 -14.84 11.85
CA GLY A 304 -5.62 -15.27 10.58
C GLY A 304 -5.75 -14.12 9.60
N ILE A 305 -6.09 -12.92 10.08
CA ILE A 305 -6.19 -11.70 9.27
C ILE A 305 -4.82 -11.30 8.73
N GLN A 306 -3.78 -11.26 9.56
CA GLN A 306 -2.41 -10.92 9.14
C GLN A 306 -1.87 -11.92 8.12
N ARG A 307 -2.12 -13.22 8.31
CA ARG A 307 -1.77 -14.28 7.37
C ARG A 307 -2.50 -14.14 6.03
N TYR A 308 -3.79 -13.79 6.07
CA TYR A 308 -4.56 -13.52 4.86
C TYR A 308 -3.98 -12.32 4.10
N TRP A 309 -3.67 -11.23 4.79
CA TRP A 309 -3.06 -10.05 4.16
C TRP A 309 -1.65 -10.33 3.61
N LEU A 310 -0.88 -11.20 4.26
CA LEU A 310 0.40 -11.65 3.73
C LEU A 310 0.22 -12.42 2.41
N ILE A 311 -0.75 -13.34 2.35
CA ILE A 311 -1.07 -14.07 1.11
C ILE A 311 -1.57 -13.11 0.04
N MET A 312 -2.39 -12.14 0.39
CA MET A 312 -2.85 -11.08 -0.51
C MET A 312 -1.68 -10.25 -1.08
N SER A 313 -0.73 -9.84 -0.22
CA SER A 313 0.46 -9.10 -0.65
C SER A 313 1.35 -9.94 -1.56
N PHE A 314 1.51 -11.22 -1.27
CA PHE A 314 2.21 -12.17 -2.13
C PHE A 314 1.51 -12.34 -3.48
N THR A 315 0.17 -12.45 -3.50
CA THR A 315 -0.62 -12.50 -4.74
C THR A 315 -0.47 -11.21 -5.55
N HIS A 316 -0.46 -10.05 -4.90
CA HIS A 316 -0.19 -8.77 -5.56
C HIS A 316 1.20 -8.75 -6.19
N TYR A 317 2.22 -9.20 -5.47
CA TYR A 317 3.58 -9.33 -5.99
C TYR A 317 3.64 -10.21 -7.24
N LEU A 318 3.02 -11.40 -7.20
CA LEU A 318 2.95 -12.30 -8.37
C LEU A 318 2.32 -11.61 -9.59
N CYS A 319 1.24 -10.86 -9.41
CA CYS A 319 0.63 -10.08 -10.50
C CYS A 319 1.62 -9.06 -11.09
N CYS A 320 2.40 -8.39 -10.26
CA CYS A 320 3.31 -7.34 -10.72
C CYS A 320 4.58 -7.87 -11.42
N VAL A 321 4.93 -9.17 -11.24
CA VAL A 321 6.18 -9.73 -11.79
C VAL A 321 5.97 -10.84 -12.83
N CYS A 322 4.76 -11.38 -12.99
CA CYS A 322 4.50 -12.58 -13.82
C CYS A 322 4.77 -12.40 -15.32
N LYS A 323 4.82 -11.16 -15.82
CA LYS A 323 5.13 -10.82 -17.23
C LYS A 323 6.41 -10.01 -17.37
N GLY A 324 7.26 -10.03 -16.35
CA GLY A 324 8.46 -9.19 -16.27
C GLY A 324 8.28 -7.99 -15.34
N ASN A 325 9.37 -7.28 -15.06
CA ASN A 325 9.45 -6.31 -13.97
C ASN A 325 8.58 -5.05 -14.16
N HIS A 326 8.16 -4.72 -15.37
CA HIS A 326 7.31 -3.55 -15.67
C HIS A 326 5.84 -3.92 -15.88
N CYS A 327 5.41 -5.08 -15.40
CA CYS A 327 4.01 -5.52 -15.46
C CYS A 327 3.19 -4.74 -14.44
N THR A 328 2.08 -4.14 -14.87
CA THR A 328 1.11 -3.56 -13.94
C THR A 328 0.32 -4.66 -13.22
N PHE A 329 -0.18 -4.36 -12.03
CA PHE A 329 -1.03 -5.31 -11.30
C PHE A 329 -2.22 -5.80 -12.14
N GLU A 330 -2.90 -4.93 -12.86
CA GLU A 330 -4.07 -5.27 -13.66
C GLU A 330 -3.71 -6.21 -14.81
N GLU A 331 -2.66 -5.92 -15.55
CA GLU A 331 -2.17 -6.77 -16.64
C GLU A 331 -1.81 -8.17 -16.13
N GLY A 332 -1.07 -8.24 -15.03
CA GLY A 332 -0.67 -9.51 -14.43
C GLY A 332 -1.85 -10.26 -13.84
N TYR A 333 -2.79 -9.58 -13.19
CA TYR A 333 -3.98 -10.20 -12.63
C TYR A 333 -4.80 -10.91 -13.73
N PHE A 334 -5.09 -10.23 -14.84
CA PHE A 334 -5.85 -10.84 -15.95
C PHE A 334 -5.04 -11.90 -16.70
N TYR A 335 -3.73 -11.73 -16.82
CA TYR A 335 -2.86 -12.74 -17.40
C TYR A 335 -2.89 -14.04 -16.59
N LEU A 336 -2.63 -13.98 -15.27
CA LEU A 336 -2.66 -15.15 -14.40
C LEU A 336 -4.07 -15.79 -14.36
N GLN A 337 -5.12 -14.97 -14.30
CA GLN A 337 -6.48 -15.47 -14.35
C GLN A 337 -6.77 -16.26 -15.65
N LYS A 338 -6.28 -15.75 -16.79
CA LYS A 338 -6.43 -16.42 -18.08
C LYS A 338 -5.67 -17.74 -18.10
N GLN A 339 -4.40 -17.74 -17.67
CA GLN A 339 -3.57 -18.97 -17.63
C GLN A 339 -4.21 -20.05 -16.77
N LEU A 340 -4.65 -19.71 -15.56
CA LEU A 340 -5.32 -20.67 -14.65
C LEU A 340 -6.63 -21.24 -15.24
N LYS A 341 -7.41 -20.43 -15.97
CA LYS A 341 -8.60 -20.91 -16.67
C LYS A 341 -8.26 -21.85 -17.82
N GLU A 342 -7.25 -21.53 -18.61
CA GLU A 342 -6.77 -22.37 -19.72
C GLU A 342 -6.21 -23.70 -19.22
N GLU A 343 -5.40 -23.69 -18.16
CA GLU A 343 -4.88 -24.89 -17.51
C GLU A 343 -6.01 -25.79 -17.01
N ARG A 344 -7.03 -25.20 -16.37
CA ARG A 344 -8.20 -25.94 -15.87
C ARG A 344 -8.99 -26.57 -17.02
N ILE A 345 -9.26 -25.85 -18.10
CA ILE A 345 -9.95 -26.38 -19.28
C ILE A 345 -9.12 -27.51 -19.91
N THR A 346 -7.81 -27.33 -20.02
CA THR A 346 -6.90 -28.35 -20.54
C THR A 346 -6.89 -29.61 -19.68
N ALA A 347 -6.91 -29.46 -18.36
CA ALA A 347 -7.00 -30.61 -17.45
C ALA A 347 -8.31 -31.37 -17.62
N ILE A 348 -9.44 -30.67 -17.71
CA ILE A 348 -10.75 -31.24 -17.97
C ILE A 348 -10.75 -32.00 -19.32
N TYR A 349 -10.23 -31.37 -20.39
CA TYR A 349 -10.16 -31.98 -21.71
C TYR A 349 -9.34 -33.28 -21.70
N ARG A 350 -8.18 -33.28 -21.03
CA ARG A 350 -7.33 -34.49 -20.88
C ARG A 350 -8.06 -35.60 -20.14
N LEU A 351 -8.80 -35.31 -19.07
CA LEU A 351 -9.58 -36.31 -18.35
C LEU A 351 -10.63 -36.95 -19.24
N ILE A 352 -11.36 -36.15 -19.99
CA ILE A 352 -12.38 -36.65 -20.96
C ILE A 352 -11.71 -37.55 -21.98
N GLN A 353 -10.55 -37.18 -22.54
CA GLN A 353 -9.83 -38.02 -23.51
C GLN A 353 -9.33 -39.34 -22.91
N HIS A 354 -9.09 -39.42 -21.61
CA HIS A 354 -8.69 -40.64 -20.92
C HIS A 354 -9.89 -41.45 -20.38
N GLY A 355 -11.10 -41.09 -20.78
CA GLY A 355 -12.31 -41.84 -20.43
C GLY A 355 -12.82 -41.62 -19.02
N ALA A 356 -12.45 -40.50 -18.39
CA ALA A 356 -12.94 -40.13 -17.06
C ALA A 356 -14.48 -40.03 -17.05
N SER A 357 -15.08 -40.46 -15.95
CA SER A 357 -16.53 -40.35 -15.72
C SER A 357 -16.97 -38.88 -15.60
N LEU A 358 -18.24 -38.61 -15.85
CA LEU A 358 -18.80 -37.26 -15.63
C LEU A 358 -18.61 -36.77 -14.21
N GLU A 359 -18.68 -37.66 -13.22
CA GLU A 359 -18.49 -37.32 -11.79
C GLU A 359 -17.05 -36.84 -11.50
N GLU A 360 -16.05 -37.54 -12.08
CA GLU A 360 -14.65 -37.14 -12.00
C GLU A 360 -14.39 -35.77 -12.67
N VAL A 361 -15.00 -35.58 -13.86
CA VAL A 361 -14.90 -34.27 -14.56
C VAL A 361 -15.57 -33.17 -13.76
N LEU A 362 -16.74 -33.39 -13.20
CA LEU A 362 -17.46 -32.39 -12.39
C LEU A 362 -16.72 -32.03 -11.12
N THR A 363 -15.98 -32.98 -10.51
CA THR A 363 -15.13 -32.72 -9.33
C THR A 363 -14.04 -31.66 -9.62
N ILE A 364 -13.50 -31.65 -10.84
CA ILE A 364 -12.48 -30.65 -11.24
C ILE A 364 -13.14 -29.40 -11.81
N ALA A 365 -14.30 -29.53 -12.47
CA ALA A 365 -15.02 -28.40 -13.06
C ALA A 365 -15.74 -27.54 -12.01
N GLY A 366 -16.11 -28.08 -10.85
CA GLY A 366 -16.76 -27.37 -9.73
C GLY A 366 -15.92 -26.38 -9.04
#